data_ec78a33416d53f473c97cde61b9c58fb
#
_entry.id   ec78a33416d53f473c97cde61b9c58fb
#
_cell.length_a   1.000
_cell.length_b   1.000
_cell.length_c   1.000
_cell.angle_alpha   90.00
_cell.angle_beta   90.00
_cell.angle_gamma   90.00
#
_symmetry.space_group_name_H-M   'P 1'
#
loop_
_entity.id
_entity.type
_entity.pdbx_description
1 polymer ?
#
loop_
_entity_poly.entity_id
_entity_poly.type
_entity_poly.pdbx_seq_one_letter_code
_entity_poly.pdbx_strand_id
1 'polypeptide(L)'
;MNDIINILLVEDEPDLVLIIRNTLTRQGFNVRTAKDGEEGLRMFYAEKPDVLVADVMMPKMDGFTMVRQIRQTDRQTPVLFLTARSAIDDVVEGFELGANDYLKKPFGMMELIVRLRSLAGRRQVQTASVPQTYRIGEFTFHPDTLRLNYAGTSEELSPREAKILELLCASKGETLYTRPLLLEIWGDDDFFNSRSLQVFISRLRRCLEPDPRIRIVNVRGEGYKLLVNE
;
A
#
# COMPACT_ATOMS: atom_id res chain seq x y z
N MET A 1 15.47 14.19 14.60
CA MET A 1 14.13 14.77 14.86
C MET A 1 13.12 13.80 14.29
N ASN A 2 12.15 13.32 15.07
CA ASN A 2 11.05 12.56 14.46
C ASN A 2 10.21 13.56 13.66
N ASP A 3 10.21 13.45 12.36
CA ASP A 3 9.34 14.28 11.53
C ASP A 3 7.88 13.96 11.87
N ILE A 4 7.07 15.02 12.04
CA ILE A 4 5.65 14.89 12.34
C ILE A 4 4.95 14.32 11.12
N ILE A 5 4.28 13.18 11.28
CA ILE A 5 3.54 12.52 10.19
C ILE A 5 2.21 13.25 9.97
N ASN A 6 2.01 13.75 8.75
CA ASN A 6 0.79 14.46 8.34
C ASN A 6 -0.24 13.48 7.78
N ILE A 7 -1.39 13.40 8.40
CA ILE A 7 -2.51 12.55 8.02
C ILE A 7 -3.65 13.41 7.45
N LEU A 8 -4.21 13.02 6.32
CA LEU A 8 -5.51 13.49 5.87
C LEU A 8 -6.53 12.37 6.13
N LEU A 9 -7.44 12.62 7.06
CA LEU A 9 -8.55 11.72 7.41
C LEU A 9 -9.82 12.21 6.70
N VAL A 10 -10.40 11.37 5.85
CA VAL A 10 -11.66 11.63 5.14
C VAL A 10 -12.70 10.63 5.64
N GLU A 11 -13.66 11.14 6.41
CA GLU A 11 -14.65 10.34 7.14
C GLU A 11 -15.87 11.23 7.39
N ASP A 12 -17.07 10.73 7.17
CA ASP A 12 -18.32 11.49 7.31
C ASP A 12 -18.99 11.38 8.68
N GLU A 13 -18.57 10.41 9.52
CA GLU A 13 -19.08 10.26 10.89
C GLU A 13 -18.35 11.20 11.87
N PRO A 14 -18.98 12.30 12.38
CA PRO A 14 -18.29 13.30 13.19
C PRO A 14 -17.68 12.75 14.49
N ASP A 15 -18.37 11.82 15.13
CA ASP A 15 -17.93 11.22 16.40
C ASP A 15 -16.69 10.35 16.18
N LEU A 16 -16.65 9.57 15.10
CA LEU A 16 -15.49 8.76 14.73
C LEU A 16 -14.31 9.65 14.36
N VAL A 17 -14.54 10.71 13.56
CA VAL A 17 -13.52 11.71 13.24
C VAL A 17 -12.90 12.29 14.49
N LEU A 18 -13.73 12.69 15.48
CA LEU A 18 -13.26 13.29 16.73
C LEU A 18 -12.38 12.30 17.52
N ILE A 19 -12.80 11.06 17.63
CA ILE A 19 -12.05 10.00 18.36
C ILE A 19 -10.72 9.74 17.67
N ILE A 20 -10.72 9.52 16.35
CA ILE A 20 -9.50 9.23 15.57
C ILE A 20 -8.55 10.42 15.68
N ARG A 21 -9.00 11.65 15.37
CA ARG A 21 -8.17 12.85 15.41
C ARG A 21 -7.52 13.07 16.78
N ASN A 22 -8.32 13.02 17.87
CA ASN A 22 -7.79 13.24 19.21
C ASN A 22 -6.78 12.18 19.61
N THR A 23 -7.02 10.92 19.26
CA THR A 23 -6.11 9.82 19.56
C THR A 23 -4.81 9.94 18.77
N LEU A 24 -4.88 10.19 17.47
CA LEU A 24 -3.70 10.33 16.62
C LEU A 24 -2.87 11.58 17.01
N THR A 25 -3.52 12.71 17.32
CA THR A 25 -2.81 13.92 17.76
C THR A 25 -2.03 13.67 19.06
N ARG A 26 -2.61 12.93 20.01
CA ARG A 26 -1.89 12.52 21.25
C ARG A 26 -0.70 11.60 20.97
N GLN A 27 -0.72 10.90 19.85
CA GLN A 27 0.36 10.00 19.41
C GLN A 27 1.40 10.70 18.52
N GLY A 28 1.32 12.03 18.37
CA GLY A 28 2.29 12.86 17.65
C GLY A 28 2.05 12.99 16.16
N PHE A 29 0.86 12.62 15.67
CA PHE A 29 0.46 12.87 14.27
C PHE A 29 -0.14 14.27 14.13
N ASN A 30 0.06 14.89 12.96
CA ASN A 30 -0.71 16.07 12.53
C ASN A 30 -1.88 15.60 11.67
N VAL A 31 -3.12 15.88 12.11
CA VAL A 31 -4.32 15.33 11.47
C VAL A 31 -5.21 16.43 10.96
N ARG A 32 -5.38 16.47 9.64
CA ARG A 32 -6.41 17.26 8.95
C ARG A 32 -7.58 16.36 8.63
N THR A 33 -8.81 16.90 8.66
CA THR A 33 -10.03 16.12 8.46
C THR A 33 -10.90 16.71 7.36
N ALA A 34 -11.53 15.84 6.56
CA ALA A 34 -12.54 16.19 5.57
C ALA A 34 -13.76 15.28 5.78
N LYS A 35 -14.94 15.78 5.47
CA LYS A 35 -16.23 15.12 5.76
C LYS A 35 -16.83 14.36 4.56
N ASP A 36 -16.23 14.48 3.39
CA ASP A 36 -16.64 13.80 2.17
C ASP A 36 -15.47 13.75 1.17
N GLY A 37 -15.59 12.94 0.13
CA GLY A 37 -14.54 12.78 -0.87
C GLY A 37 -14.23 14.04 -1.68
N GLU A 38 -15.19 14.93 -1.88
CA GLU A 38 -14.95 16.19 -2.61
C GLU A 38 -14.07 17.15 -1.79
N GLU A 39 -14.34 17.25 -0.50
CA GLU A 39 -13.51 18.04 0.42
C GLU A 39 -12.14 17.40 0.57
N GLY A 40 -12.09 16.06 0.73
CA GLY A 40 -10.86 15.29 0.79
C GLY A 40 -9.96 15.51 -0.41
N LEU A 41 -10.52 15.47 -1.61
CA LEU A 41 -9.80 15.73 -2.85
C LEU A 41 -9.20 17.14 -2.91
N ARG A 42 -9.98 18.16 -2.55
CA ARG A 42 -9.49 19.55 -2.49
C ARG A 42 -8.35 19.72 -1.50
N MET A 43 -8.50 19.14 -0.29
CA MET A 43 -7.49 19.21 0.77
C MET A 43 -6.23 18.44 0.43
N PHE A 44 -6.35 17.34 -0.29
CA PHE A 44 -5.21 16.54 -0.76
C PHE A 44 -4.33 17.36 -1.73
N TYR A 45 -4.93 18.03 -2.70
CA TYR A 45 -4.18 18.84 -3.66
C TYR A 45 -3.67 20.17 -3.09
N ALA A 46 -4.35 20.72 -2.07
CA ALA A 46 -3.88 21.93 -1.39
C ALA A 46 -2.60 21.68 -0.59
N GLU A 47 -2.52 20.53 0.06
CA GLU A 47 -1.36 20.13 0.84
C GLU A 47 -1.31 18.61 0.92
N LYS A 48 -0.30 18.03 0.26
CA LYS A 48 -0.13 16.58 0.17
C LYS A 48 0.19 15.95 1.53
N PRO A 49 -0.62 14.97 2.02
CA PRO A 49 -0.35 14.29 3.27
C PRO A 49 0.75 13.23 3.12
N ASP A 50 1.30 12.77 4.26
CA ASP A 50 2.16 11.60 4.29
C ASP A 50 1.38 10.29 4.17
N VAL A 51 0.15 10.24 4.71
CA VAL A 51 -0.80 9.14 4.54
C VAL A 51 -2.22 9.69 4.40
N LEU A 52 -2.96 9.16 3.44
CA LEU A 52 -4.40 9.39 3.28
C LEU A 52 -5.15 8.24 3.97
N VAL A 53 -6.06 8.59 4.87
CA VAL A 53 -7.02 7.66 5.49
C VAL A 53 -8.40 8.04 4.98
N ALA A 54 -9.12 7.11 4.36
CA ALA A 54 -10.42 7.40 3.75
C ALA A 54 -11.44 6.34 4.08
N ASP A 55 -12.64 6.75 4.53
CA ASP A 55 -13.78 5.84 4.50
C ASP A 55 -14.15 5.54 3.04
N VAL A 56 -14.54 4.30 2.82
CA VAL A 56 -15.06 3.87 1.51
C VAL A 56 -16.43 4.46 1.26
N MET A 57 -17.30 4.49 2.27
CA MET A 57 -18.71 4.90 2.11
C MET A 57 -18.96 6.29 2.68
N MET A 58 -18.98 7.28 1.79
CA MET A 58 -19.24 8.67 2.15
C MET A 58 -20.25 9.32 1.20
N PRO A 59 -20.98 10.36 1.64
CA PRO A 59 -21.88 11.12 0.77
C PRO A 59 -21.12 11.90 -0.30
N LYS A 60 -21.80 12.30 -1.38
CA LYS A 60 -21.34 13.04 -2.55
C LYS A 60 -20.30 12.31 -3.39
N MET A 61 -19.14 12.04 -2.83
CA MET A 61 -18.05 11.28 -3.46
C MET A 61 -17.55 10.22 -2.48
N ASP A 62 -17.64 8.96 -2.86
CA ASP A 62 -17.11 7.83 -2.08
C ASP A 62 -15.58 7.79 -2.11
N GLY A 63 -14.99 7.03 -1.16
CA GLY A 63 -13.54 6.94 -1.02
C GLY A 63 -12.85 6.34 -2.24
N PHE A 64 -13.46 5.37 -2.92
CA PHE A 64 -12.89 4.76 -4.12
C PHE A 64 -12.81 5.74 -5.28
N THR A 65 -13.89 6.49 -5.52
CA THR A 65 -13.94 7.52 -6.55
C THR A 65 -12.92 8.62 -6.29
N MET A 66 -12.78 9.06 -5.03
CA MET A 66 -11.77 10.04 -4.62
C MET A 66 -10.35 9.52 -4.91
N VAL A 67 -10.02 8.32 -4.46
CA VAL A 67 -8.68 7.74 -4.64
C VAL A 67 -8.40 7.47 -6.11
N ARG A 68 -9.38 7.05 -6.91
CA ARG A 68 -9.23 6.89 -8.37
C ARG A 68 -8.79 8.20 -9.03
N GLN A 69 -9.35 9.34 -8.64
CA GLN A 69 -8.95 10.65 -9.15
C GLN A 69 -7.53 11.03 -8.68
N ILE A 70 -7.21 10.83 -7.40
CA ILE A 70 -5.86 11.09 -6.87
C ILE A 70 -4.81 10.27 -7.64
N ARG A 71 -5.09 9.00 -7.93
CA ARG A 71 -4.15 8.09 -8.61
C ARG A 71 -3.84 8.45 -10.06
N GLN A 72 -4.61 9.34 -10.67
CA GLN A 72 -4.28 9.89 -11.99
C GLN A 72 -3.02 10.78 -11.95
N THR A 73 -2.73 11.40 -10.81
CA THR A 73 -1.63 12.35 -10.64
C THR A 73 -0.64 11.97 -9.54
N ASP A 74 -1.06 11.21 -8.56
CA ASP A 74 -0.24 10.76 -7.43
C ASP A 74 -0.39 9.25 -7.18
N ARG A 75 0.66 8.50 -7.45
CA ARG A 75 0.75 7.05 -7.20
C ARG A 75 1.50 6.70 -5.92
N GLN A 76 2.13 7.68 -5.27
CA GLN A 76 3.06 7.46 -4.17
C GLN A 76 2.44 7.58 -2.79
N THR A 77 1.51 8.54 -2.60
CA THR A 77 0.91 8.77 -1.29
C THR A 77 0.21 7.49 -0.81
N PRO A 78 0.63 6.92 0.32
CA PRO A 78 -0.02 5.75 0.87
C PRO A 78 -1.48 6.03 1.22
N VAL A 79 -2.37 5.08 0.88
CA VAL A 79 -3.80 5.14 1.17
C VAL A 79 -4.18 3.96 2.06
N LEU A 80 -4.81 4.26 3.19
CA LEU A 80 -5.48 3.32 4.07
C LEU A 80 -6.99 3.54 3.97
N PHE A 81 -7.72 2.52 3.53
CA PHE A 81 -9.17 2.59 3.59
C PHE A 81 -9.72 2.11 4.93
N LEU A 82 -10.70 2.85 5.46
CA LEU A 82 -11.59 2.39 6.52
C LEU A 82 -12.86 1.85 5.86
N THR A 83 -13.37 0.70 6.28
CA THR A 83 -14.55 0.13 5.63
C THR A 83 -15.40 -0.70 6.56
N ALA A 84 -16.73 -0.51 6.51
CA ALA A 84 -17.72 -1.42 7.07
C ALA A 84 -17.99 -2.61 6.14
N ARG A 85 -17.60 -2.52 4.87
CA ARG A 85 -17.83 -3.55 3.87
C ARG A 85 -16.91 -4.75 4.10
N SER A 86 -17.50 -5.92 4.08
CA SER A 86 -16.81 -7.21 4.19
C SER A 86 -16.78 -7.98 2.87
N ALA A 87 -17.35 -7.40 1.80
CA ALA A 87 -17.38 -8.06 0.51
C ALA A 87 -15.96 -8.11 -0.08
N ILE A 88 -15.58 -9.29 -0.52
CA ILE A 88 -14.25 -9.56 -1.12
C ILE A 88 -14.00 -8.65 -2.32
N ASP A 89 -15.04 -8.41 -3.12
CA ASP A 89 -14.96 -7.62 -4.33
C ASP A 89 -14.61 -6.14 -4.05
N ASP A 90 -15.12 -5.55 -2.96
CA ASP A 90 -14.79 -4.18 -2.56
C ASP A 90 -13.31 -4.03 -2.15
N VAL A 91 -12.76 -5.03 -1.48
CA VAL A 91 -11.34 -5.05 -1.08
C VAL A 91 -10.45 -5.18 -2.32
N VAL A 92 -10.82 -6.05 -3.26
CA VAL A 92 -10.10 -6.23 -4.53
C VAL A 92 -10.14 -4.93 -5.34
N GLU A 93 -11.31 -4.31 -5.50
CA GLU A 93 -11.45 -3.03 -6.21
C GLU A 93 -10.55 -1.94 -5.61
N GLY A 94 -10.56 -1.76 -4.31
CA GLY A 94 -9.75 -0.72 -3.68
C GLY A 94 -8.26 -0.96 -3.80
N PHE A 95 -7.79 -2.22 -3.72
CA PHE A 95 -6.39 -2.51 -4.01
C PHE A 95 -6.07 -2.31 -5.49
N GLU A 96 -6.96 -2.64 -6.42
CA GLU A 96 -6.81 -2.33 -7.84
C GLU A 96 -6.73 -0.83 -8.11
N LEU A 97 -7.38 -0.01 -7.29
CA LEU A 97 -7.28 1.45 -7.32
C LEU A 97 -5.96 1.99 -6.75
N GLY A 98 -5.11 1.15 -6.16
CA GLY A 98 -3.82 1.55 -5.61
C GLY A 98 -3.84 1.87 -4.12
N ALA A 99 -4.81 1.35 -3.36
CA ALA A 99 -4.74 1.35 -1.91
C ALA A 99 -3.51 0.57 -1.42
N ASN A 100 -2.99 1.02 -0.29
CA ASN A 100 -1.84 0.36 0.33
C ASN A 100 -2.27 -0.55 1.48
N ASP A 101 -3.42 -0.27 2.11
CA ASP A 101 -3.93 -1.04 3.24
C ASP A 101 -5.44 -0.86 3.43
N TYR A 102 -6.05 -1.78 4.19
CA TYR A 102 -7.45 -1.77 4.58
C TYR A 102 -7.58 -2.00 6.07
N LEU A 103 -8.54 -1.31 6.70
CA LEU A 103 -8.89 -1.49 8.10
C LEU A 103 -10.40 -1.60 8.23
N LYS A 104 -10.87 -2.77 8.68
CA LYS A 104 -12.30 -3.08 8.81
C LYS A 104 -12.87 -2.42 10.06
N LYS A 105 -14.01 -1.72 9.92
CA LYS A 105 -14.83 -1.24 11.04
C LYS A 105 -15.66 -2.40 11.63
N PRO A 106 -15.75 -2.54 12.99
CA PRO A 106 -15.06 -1.75 14.00
C PRO A 106 -13.60 -2.17 14.18
N PHE A 107 -12.69 -1.22 14.44
CA PHE A 107 -11.27 -1.46 14.62
C PHE A 107 -10.72 -0.89 15.93
N GLY A 108 -9.58 -1.41 16.36
CA GLY A 108 -8.86 -0.89 17.50
C GLY A 108 -7.99 0.33 17.13
N MET A 109 -7.98 1.37 17.98
CA MET A 109 -7.17 2.57 17.73
C MET A 109 -5.67 2.26 17.65
N MET A 110 -5.18 1.27 18.42
CA MET A 110 -3.79 0.84 18.35
C MET A 110 -3.44 0.20 17.01
N GLU A 111 -4.36 -0.56 16.44
CA GLU A 111 -4.19 -1.15 15.11
C GLU A 111 -4.06 -0.06 14.04
N LEU A 112 -4.94 0.94 14.05
CA LEU A 112 -4.86 2.11 13.16
C LEU A 112 -3.49 2.79 13.28
N ILE A 113 -3.02 3.07 14.49
CA ILE A 113 -1.73 3.73 14.76
C ILE A 113 -0.56 2.92 14.17
N VAL A 114 -0.53 1.61 14.40
CA VAL A 114 0.54 0.73 13.91
C VAL A 114 0.58 0.73 12.38
N ARG A 115 -0.60 0.61 11.72
CA ARG A 115 -0.71 0.65 10.26
C ARG A 115 -0.26 2.01 9.69
N LEU A 116 -0.66 3.13 10.30
CA LEU A 116 -0.25 4.46 9.87
C LEU A 116 1.26 4.68 9.99
N ARG A 117 1.87 4.26 11.10
CA ARG A 117 3.34 4.33 11.25
C ARG A 117 4.06 3.46 10.22
N SER A 118 3.56 2.26 9.96
CA SER A 118 4.10 1.38 8.91
C SER A 118 4.01 2.02 7.52
N LEU A 119 2.90 2.69 7.21
CA LEU A 119 2.70 3.36 5.91
C LEU A 119 3.57 4.60 5.77
N ALA A 120 3.69 5.41 6.83
CA ALA A 120 4.49 6.64 6.83
C ALA A 120 6.00 6.36 6.95
N GLY A 121 6.42 5.38 7.76
CA GLY A 121 7.84 5.06 8.02
C GLY A 121 8.60 4.60 6.79
N ARG A 122 7.91 4.21 5.73
CA ARG A 122 8.51 3.84 4.45
C ARG A 122 9.11 5.02 3.67
N ARG A 123 8.76 6.27 4.00
CA ARG A 123 9.45 7.46 3.47
C ARG A 123 10.79 7.73 4.17
N GLN A 124 11.01 7.21 5.38
CA GLN A 124 12.18 7.54 6.21
C GLN A 124 13.31 6.53 6.19
N VAL A 125 13.14 5.35 5.59
CA VAL A 125 14.23 4.35 5.50
C VAL A 125 15.05 4.59 4.23
N GLN A 126 15.58 5.79 4.08
CA GLN A 126 16.85 6.06 3.40
C GLN A 126 17.98 6.01 4.43
N THR A 127 18.09 4.94 5.20
CA THR A 127 19.32 4.69 5.96
C THR A 127 20.28 3.94 5.06
N ALA A 128 21.38 4.60 4.75
CA ALA A 128 22.68 4.16 4.26
C ALA A 128 22.94 2.63 4.25
N SER A 129 22.18 1.88 3.49
CA SER A 129 22.56 0.57 2.98
C SER A 129 23.01 0.78 1.53
N VAL A 130 24.08 0.12 1.12
CA VAL A 130 24.52 0.06 -0.27
C VAL A 130 23.28 -0.17 -1.14
N PRO A 131 23.01 0.66 -2.18
CA PRO A 131 21.83 0.51 -3.01
C PRO A 131 21.77 -0.91 -3.56
N GLN A 132 20.87 -1.73 -3.05
CA GLN A 132 20.72 -3.09 -3.52
C GLN A 132 19.89 -3.06 -4.80
N THR A 133 20.55 -3.35 -5.92
CA THR A 133 19.90 -3.46 -7.22
C THR A 133 19.72 -4.92 -7.56
N TYR A 134 18.50 -5.30 -7.95
CA TYR A 134 18.20 -6.66 -8.40
C TYR A 134 18.09 -6.71 -9.93
N ARG A 135 18.79 -7.68 -10.54
CA ARG A 135 18.57 -8.03 -11.94
C ARG A 135 17.60 -9.22 -12.01
N ILE A 136 16.50 -9.03 -12.74
CA ILE A 136 15.44 -10.02 -12.92
C ILE A 136 15.25 -10.17 -14.43
N GLY A 137 15.90 -11.17 -15.04
CA GLY A 137 15.98 -11.25 -16.49
C GLY A 137 16.58 -9.97 -17.10
N GLU A 138 15.83 -9.28 -17.95
CA GLU A 138 16.21 -7.98 -18.52
C GLU A 138 15.79 -6.77 -17.68
N PHE A 139 15.01 -7.00 -16.61
CA PHE A 139 14.64 -5.93 -15.70
C PHE A 139 15.77 -5.60 -14.72
N THR A 140 15.81 -4.31 -14.35
CA THR A 140 16.63 -3.81 -13.24
C THR A 140 15.68 -3.18 -12.22
N PHE A 141 15.63 -3.73 -11.02
CA PHE A 141 14.79 -3.27 -9.93
C PHE A 141 15.61 -2.57 -8.86
N HIS A 142 15.17 -1.36 -8.50
CA HIS A 142 15.76 -0.50 -7.48
C HIS A 142 14.75 -0.32 -6.33
N PRO A 143 14.84 -1.09 -5.24
CA PRO A 143 13.90 -1.02 -4.12
C PRO A 143 13.88 0.35 -3.43
N ASP A 144 15.03 1.01 -3.33
CA ASP A 144 15.23 2.32 -2.70
C ASP A 144 14.46 3.44 -3.43
N THR A 145 14.41 3.39 -4.76
CA THR A 145 13.69 4.36 -5.59
C THR A 145 12.33 3.86 -6.07
N LEU A 146 11.93 2.64 -5.69
CA LEU A 146 10.69 1.97 -6.10
C LEU A 146 10.58 1.79 -7.63
N ARG A 147 11.72 1.74 -8.35
CA ARG A 147 11.73 1.73 -9.81
C ARG A 147 12.07 0.37 -10.38
N LEU A 148 11.26 -0.02 -11.35
CA LEU A 148 11.44 -1.20 -12.18
C LEU A 148 11.74 -0.74 -13.62
N ASN A 149 12.95 -0.99 -14.10
CA ASN A 149 13.42 -0.54 -15.41
C ASN A 149 13.47 -1.72 -16.39
N TYR A 150 12.99 -1.52 -17.62
CA TYR A 150 13.03 -2.49 -18.70
C TYR A 150 13.15 -1.80 -20.05
N ALA A 151 14.11 -2.19 -20.88
CA ALA A 151 14.27 -1.70 -22.26
C ALA A 151 14.20 -0.17 -22.42
N GLY A 152 14.79 0.58 -21.47
CA GLY A 152 14.78 2.04 -21.49
C GLY A 152 13.51 2.70 -20.93
N THR A 153 12.50 1.92 -20.54
CA THR A 153 11.33 2.39 -19.81
C THR A 153 11.51 2.22 -18.30
N SER A 154 10.89 3.06 -17.50
CA SER A 154 10.93 2.99 -16.04
C SER A 154 9.52 3.05 -15.51
N GLU A 155 9.11 2.01 -14.79
CA GLU A 155 7.84 1.95 -14.07
C GLU A 155 8.07 2.17 -12.57
N GLU A 156 7.23 2.97 -11.95
CA GLU A 156 7.28 3.22 -10.52
C GLU A 156 6.28 2.30 -9.81
N LEU A 157 6.80 1.46 -8.93
CA LEU A 157 6.01 0.55 -8.11
C LEU A 157 5.48 1.27 -6.87
N SER A 158 4.33 0.85 -6.36
CA SER A 158 3.92 1.25 -5.02
C SER A 158 4.88 0.67 -3.97
N PRO A 159 4.97 1.27 -2.77
CA PRO A 159 5.87 0.77 -1.72
C PRO A 159 5.64 -0.71 -1.35
N ARG A 160 4.39 -1.19 -1.43
CA ARG A 160 4.08 -2.60 -1.15
C ARG A 160 4.48 -3.52 -2.29
N GLU A 161 4.24 -3.13 -3.53
CA GLU A 161 4.71 -3.88 -4.70
C GLU A 161 6.22 -4.02 -4.69
N ALA A 162 6.92 -2.91 -4.43
CA ALA A 162 8.38 -2.92 -4.33
C ALA A 162 8.87 -3.85 -3.21
N LYS A 163 8.23 -3.80 -2.01
CA LYS A 163 8.62 -4.66 -0.89
C LYS A 163 8.37 -6.14 -1.18
N ILE A 164 7.25 -6.49 -1.80
CA ILE A 164 6.95 -7.87 -2.21
C ILE A 164 7.96 -8.34 -3.26
N LEU A 165 8.27 -7.50 -4.26
CA LEU A 165 9.24 -7.85 -5.30
C LEU A 165 10.66 -8.00 -4.71
N GLU A 166 11.06 -7.13 -3.79
CA GLU A 166 12.32 -7.24 -3.06
C GLU A 166 12.45 -8.58 -2.34
N LEU A 167 11.43 -8.99 -1.59
CA LEU A 167 11.41 -10.27 -0.87
C LEU A 167 11.44 -11.46 -1.83
N LEU A 168 10.73 -11.40 -2.96
CA LEU A 168 10.79 -12.42 -4.01
C LEU A 168 12.19 -12.53 -4.64
N CYS A 169 12.86 -11.41 -4.87
CA CYS A 169 14.23 -11.39 -5.38
C CYS A 169 15.22 -11.93 -4.34
N ALA A 170 15.05 -11.54 -3.08
CA ALA A 170 15.91 -11.99 -1.98
C ALA A 170 15.80 -13.49 -1.71
N SER A 171 14.64 -14.10 -2.02
CA SER A 171 14.43 -15.55 -1.89
C SER A 171 15.20 -16.39 -2.91
N LYS A 172 15.85 -15.74 -3.91
CA LYS A 172 16.72 -16.40 -4.92
C LYS A 172 16.07 -17.60 -5.61
N GLY A 173 14.78 -17.50 -5.91
CA GLY A 173 14.03 -18.58 -6.55
C GLY A 173 13.59 -19.70 -5.59
N GLU A 174 13.71 -19.54 -4.30
CA GLU A 174 13.06 -20.39 -3.31
C GLU A 174 11.62 -19.95 -3.04
N THR A 175 10.84 -20.80 -2.39
CA THR A 175 9.45 -20.47 -2.05
C THR A 175 9.39 -19.43 -0.94
N LEU A 176 8.79 -18.29 -1.24
CA LEU A 176 8.44 -17.28 -0.26
C LEU A 176 7.08 -17.65 0.35
N TYR A 177 7.10 -18.15 1.58
CA TYR A 177 5.89 -18.63 2.25
C TYR A 177 4.91 -17.49 2.55
N THR A 178 3.62 -17.75 2.33
CA THR A 178 2.55 -16.74 2.45
C THR A 178 2.50 -16.15 3.85
N ARG A 179 2.49 -16.97 4.90
CA ARG A 179 2.33 -16.49 6.28
C ARG A 179 3.46 -15.57 6.75
N PRO A 180 4.75 -15.93 6.63
CA PRO A 180 5.85 -15.03 6.93
C PRO A 180 5.81 -13.74 6.13
N LEU A 181 5.42 -13.81 4.86
CA LEU A 181 5.28 -12.65 3.98
C LEU A 181 4.18 -11.70 4.48
N LEU A 182 3.02 -12.22 4.87
CA LEU A 182 1.93 -11.43 5.42
C LEU A 182 2.33 -10.74 6.72
N LEU A 183 2.95 -11.48 7.63
CA LEU A 183 3.44 -10.94 8.91
C LEU A 183 4.50 -9.84 8.70
N GLU A 184 5.39 -9.99 7.74
CA GLU A 184 6.42 -8.97 7.45
C GLU A 184 5.82 -7.70 6.83
N ILE A 185 4.80 -7.82 5.98
CA ILE A 185 4.24 -6.69 5.23
C ILE A 185 3.08 -6.01 5.98
N TRP A 186 2.23 -6.78 6.66
CA TRP A 186 1.01 -6.29 7.31
C TRP A 186 1.02 -6.43 8.83
N GLY A 187 1.91 -7.26 9.39
CA GLY A 187 1.96 -7.52 10.83
C GLY A 187 1.02 -8.62 11.30
N ASP A 188 0.13 -9.08 10.44
CA ASP A 188 -0.80 -10.19 10.69
C ASP A 188 -1.08 -11.00 9.41
N ASP A 189 -1.65 -12.20 9.55
CA ASP A 189 -1.93 -13.14 8.46
C ASP A 189 -3.44 -13.34 8.22
N ASP A 190 -4.22 -12.29 8.43
CA ASP A 190 -5.66 -12.34 8.25
C ASP A 190 -6.10 -12.61 6.80
N PHE A 191 -7.38 -12.93 6.63
CA PHE A 191 -7.97 -13.24 5.32
C PHE A 191 -7.85 -12.04 4.35
N PHE A 192 -8.02 -10.81 4.83
CA PHE A 192 -7.98 -9.61 3.98
C PHE A 192 -6.57 -9.34 3.47
N ASN A 193 -5.56 -9.51 4.32
CA ASN A 193 -4.17 -9.36 3.94
C ASN A 193 -3.76 -10.42 2.90
N SER A 194 -4.29 -11.64 3.03
CA SER A 194 -4.08 -12.71 2.04
C SER A 194 -4.67 -12.35 0.67
N ARG A 195 -5.85 -11.72 0.63
CA ARG A 195 -6.46 -11.25 -0.62
C ARG A 195 -5.69 -10.06 -1.21
N SER A 196 -5.27 -9.14 -0.36
CA SER A 196 -4.41 -8.01 -0.76
C SER A 196 -3.14 -8.50 -1.44
N LEU A 197 -2.48 -9.50 -0.86
CA LEU A 197 -1.27 -10.11 -1.43
C LEU A 197 -1.53 -10.66 -2.84
N GLN A 198 -2.67 -11.34 -3.07
CA GLN A 198 -3.02 -11.86 -4.39
C GLN A 198 -3.14 -10.74 -5.45
N VAL A 199 -3.71 -9.59 -5.07
CA VAL A 199 -3.81 -8.43 -5.97
C VAL A 199 -2.43 -7.87 -6.31
N PHE A 200 -1.56 -7.67 -5.30
CA PHE A 200 -0.19 -7.20 -5.54
C PHE A 200 0.62 -8.17 -6.39
N ILE A 201 0.50 -9.48 -6.16
CA ILE A 201 1.14 -10.49 -7.02
C ILE A 201 0.63 -10.41 -8.46
N SER A 202 -0.67 -10.22 -8.67
CA SER A 202 -1.25 -10.09 -10.01
C SER A 202 -0.73 -8.85 -10.75
N ARG A 203 -0.55 -7.73 -10.03
CA ARG A 203 0.06 -6.51 -10.58
C ARG A 203 1.52 -6.70 -10.93
N LEU A 204 2.31 -7.27 -10.03
CA LEU A 204 3.72 -7.57 -10.30
C LEU A 204 3.88 -8.49 -11.50
N ARG A 205 3.00 -9.48 -11.69
CA ARG A 205 2.98 -10.32 -12.89
C ARG A 205 2.78 -9.49 -14.15
N ARG A 206 1.86 -8.51 -14.11
CA ARG A 206 1.59 -7.61 -15.25
C ARG A 206 2.80 -6.71 -15.54
N CYS A 207 3.43 -6.14 -14.51
CA CYS A 207 4.64 -5.31 -14.68
C CYS A 207 5.81 -6.11 -15.28
N LEU A 208 5.92 -7.41 -14.97
CA LEU A 208 7.00 -8.28 -15.43
C LEU A 208 6.66 -9.03 -16.75
N GLU A 209 5.43 -8.92 -17.26
CA GLU A 209 4.95 -9.59 -18.49
C GLU A 209 5.82 -9.32 -19.73
N PRO A 210 6.43 -8.13 -19.93
CA PRO A 210 7.28 -7.88 -21.09
C PRO A 210 8.47 -8.83 -21.25
N ASP A 211 8.96 -9.45 -20.19
CA ASP A 211 9.98 -10.51 -20.27
C ASP A 211 9.36 -11.90 -19.96
N PRO A 212 9.04 -12.72 -20.98
CA PRO A 212 8.35 -14.00 -20.79
C PRO A 212 9.16 -15.05 -20.02
N ARG A 213 10.46 -14.80 -19.81
CA ARG A 213 11.34 -15.68 -19.01
C ARG A 213 11.05 -15.53 -17.52
N ILE A 214 10.40 -14.44 -17.10
CA ILE A 214 10.12 -14.14 -15.70
C ILE A 214 8.71 -14.60 -15.35
N ARG A 215 8.59 -15.38 -14.29
CA ARG A 215 7.28 -15.85 -13.83
C ARG A 215 7.21 -15.84 -12.29
N ILE A 216 6.17 -15.22 -11.76
CA ILE A 216 5.80 -15.41 -10.36
C ILE A 216 4.78 -16.55 -10.31
N VAL A 217 5.20 -17.72 -9.86
CA VAL A 217 4.35 -18.91 -9.76
C VAL A 217 3.77 -19.04 -8.36
N ASN A 218 2.55 -19.60 -8.27
CA ASN A 218 1.94 -19.95 -7.01
C ASN A 218 2.34 -21.39 -6.63
N VAL A 219 2.94 -21.57 -5.47
CA VAL A 219 3.20 -22.89 -4.87
C VAL A 219 2.00 -23.21 -3.98
N ARG A 220 1.18 -24.15 -4.45
CA ARG A 220 -0.14 -24.45 -3.87
C ARG A 220 -0.07 -24.72 -2.35
N GLY A 221 -0.79 -23.90 -1.57
CA GLY A 221 -0.88 -24.02 -0.10
C GLY A 221 0.35 -23.50 0.66
N GLU A 222 1.40 -23.05 -0.05
CA GLU A 222 2.65 -22.62 0.59
C GLU A 222 2.92 -21.12 0.37
N GLY A 223 2.96 -20.67 -0.89
CA GLY A 223 3.34 -19.29 -1.16
C GLY A 223 3.61 -18.99 -2.63
N TYR A 224 4.61 -18.15 -2.87
CA TYR A 224 4.97 -17.67 -4.20
C TYR A 224 6.46 -17.87 -4.47
N LYS A 225 6.81 -18.04 -5.73
CA LYS A 225 8.17 -18.23 -6.18
C LYS A 225 8.43 -17.40 -7.43
N LEU A 226 9.53 -16.64 -7.44
CA LEU A 226 10.00 -15.92 -8.61
C LEU A 226 10.93 -16.83 -9.41
N LEU A 227 10.59 -17.11 -10.64
CA LEU A 227 11.40 -17.90 -11.58
C LEU A 227 11.91 -16.97 -12.70
N VAL A 228 13.18 -17.12 -13.03
CA VAL A 228 13.81 -16.51 -14.19
C VAL A 228 14.42 -17.66 -15.00
N ASN A 229 13.81 -17.98 -16.13
CA ASN A 229 14.34 -19.01 -17.04
C ASN A 229 15.45 -18.42 -17.89
N GLU A 230 16.51 -19.17 -18.11
CA GLU A 230 17.63 -18.81 -19.00
C GLU A 230 17.22 -18.80 -20.48
#